data_6789eaf91dc8d4a630cba8edf0cf20b7
#
_entry.id   6789eaf91dc8d4a630cba8edf0cf20b7
#
_cell.length_a   1.000
_cell.length_b   1.000
_cell.length_c   1.000
_cell.angle_alpha   90.00
_cell.angle_beta   90.00
_cell.angle_gamma   90.00
#
_symmetry.space_group_name_H-M   'P 1'
#
loop_
_entity.id
_entity.type
_entity.pdbx_description
1 polymer ?
#
loop_
_entity_poly.entity_id
_entity_poly.type
_entity_poly.pdbx_seq_one_letter_code
_entity_poly.pdbx_strand_id
1 'polypeptide(L)'
;ILDAAEDYGATATGARTSGLITSATLKFAMNSNTMTISGLTKCVSGVKKCGFTKVVVMRRLNASYTWSPYKTYKDLYKDGTTYSLSKKLVVNPGWYYYVEGVHYAKKNALSTQKITSETGVKKV
;
A
#
# COMPACT_ATOMS: atom_id res chain seq x y z
N ILE A 1 -22.33 -1.95 12.01
CA ILE A 1 -21.94 -1.95 11.80
C ILE A 1 -21.39 -1.74 11.57
N LEU A 2 -21.61 -1.67 11.49
CA LEU A 2 -20.89 -1.59 11.11
C LEU A 2 -19.97 -1.56 11.59
N ASP A 3 -20.04 -1.50 12.02
CA ASP A 3 -19.16 -1.44 12.56
C ASP A 3 -18.04 -1.84 12.32
N ALA A 4 -18.14 -2.35 12.07
CA ALA A 4 -16.97 -3.13 11.82
C ALA A 4 -16.13 -2.53 10.73
N ALA A 5 -14.86 -2.92 10.68
CA ALA A 5 -13.95 -2.45 9.64
C ALA A 5 -14.35 -3.04 8.29
N GLU A 6 -14.24 -2.25 7.24
CA GLU A 6 -14.42 -2.69 5.85
C GLU A 6 -13.05 -2.74 5.19
N ASP A 7 -12.76 -3.87 4.56
CA ASP A 7 -11.48 -4.07 3.88
C ASP A 7 -11.61 -3.71 2.41
N TYR A 8 -10.70 -2.88 1.93
CA TYR A 8 -10.66 -2.47 0.53
C TYR A 8 -9.39 -3.05 -0.08
N GLY A 9 -9.60 -4.11 -0.86
CA GLY A 9 -8.50 -4.85 -1.45
C GLY A 9 -7.71 -4.06 -2.46
N ALA A 10 -6.56 -4.57 -2.81
CA ALA A 10 -5.64 -3.92 -3.71
C ALA A 10 -5.65 -4.56 -5.08
N THR A 11 -5.38 -3.74 -6.09
CA THR A 11 -5.05 -4.22 -7.42
C THR A 11 -3.57 -3.94 -7.62
N ALA A 12 -2.79 -4.99 -7.82
CA ALA A 12 -1.38 -4.85 -8.08
C ALA A 12 -1.15 -4.64 -9.57
N THR A 13 -0.30 -3.68 -9.91
CA THR A 13 0.09 -3.42 -11.29
C THR A 13 1.61 -3.51 -11.40
N GLY A 14 2.09 -3.86 -12.58
CA GLY A 14 3.50 -4.01 -12.83
C GLY A 14 3.86 -5.43 -13.21
N ALA A 15 5.05 -5.62 -13.75
CA ALA A 15 5.52 -6.91 -14.19
C ALA A 15 5.81 -7.80 -12.99
N ARG A 16 5.28 -9.02 -13.01
CA ARG A 16 5.45 -9.97 -11.91
C ARG A 16 6.05 -11.29 -12.35
N THR A 17 6.19 -11.48 -13.65
CA THR A 17 6.50 -12.80 -14.20
C THR A 17 7.93 -13.24 -13.97
N SER A 18 8.85 -12.31 -13.88
CA SER A 18 10.27 -12.64 -13.73
C SER A 18 10.85 -11.91 -12.55
N GLY A 19 10.01 -11.48 -11.66
CA GLY A 19 10.42 -10.55 -10.67
C GLY A 19 10.99 -11.17 -9.42
N LEU A 20 11.46 -10.30 -8.58
CA LEU A 20 11.93 -10.64 -7.25
C LEU A 20 10.77 -10.75 -6.28
N ILE A 21 9.64 -10.13 -6.61
CA ILE A 21 8.46 -10.09 -5.75
C ILE A 21 7.51 -11.21 -6.15
N THR A 22 7.21 -12.08 -5.21
CA THR A 22 6.31 -13.22 -5.46
C THR A 22 4.89 -12.93 -5.02
N SER A 23 4.69 -11.99 -4.09
CA SER A 23 3.36 -11.61 -3.63
C SER A 23 3.38 -10.14 -3.23
N ALA A 24 2.37 -9.40 -3.66
CA ALA A 24 2.24 -7.98 -3.38
C ALA A 24 0.77 -7.68 -3.09
N THR A 25 0.47 -7.33 -1.85
CA THR A 25 -0.88 -6.99 -1.45
C THR A 25 -0.89 -5.67 -0.70
N LEU A 26 -2.01 -4.97 -0.77
CA LEU A 26 -2.21 -3.71 -0.08
C LEU A 26 -3.71 -3.54 0.13
N LYS A 27 -4.10 -3.19 1.35
CA LYS A 27 -5.50 -2.93 1.65
C LYS A 27 -5.60 -1.93 2.78
N PHE A 28 -6.77 -1.36 2.95
CA PHE A 28 -7.06 -0.60 4.17
C PHE A 28 -8.45 -0.96 4.66
N ALA A 29 -8.63 -0.77 5.95
CA ALA A 29 -9.91 -0.98 6.62
C ALA A 29 -10.25 0.29 7.38
N MET A 30 -11.54 0.60 7.46
CA MET A 30 -12.02 1.75 8.20
C MET A 30 -12.80 1.30 9.41
N ASN A 31 -12.51 1.92 10.53
CA ASN A 31 -13.27 1.77 11.74
C ASN A 31 -13.54 3.17 12.28
N SER A 32 -14.74 3.67 12.03
CA SER A 32 -15.06 5.08 12.28
C SER A 32 -14.12 5.95 11.46
N ASN A 33 -13.37 6.85 12.07
CA ASN A 33 -12.43 7.73 11.37
C ASN A 33 -10.99 7.22 11.41
N THR A 34 -10.77 6.00 11.86
CA THR A 34 -9.45 5.40 11.93
C THR A 34 -9.25 4.49 10.73
N MET A 35 -8.23 4.78 9.94
CA MET A 35 -7.82 3.96 8.82
C MET A 35 -6.68 3.05 9.25
N THR A 36 -6.81 1.77 8.98
CA THR A 36 -5.74 0.80 9.19
C THR A 36 -5.28 0.31 7.83
N ILE A 37 -4.03 0.57 7.51
CA ILE A 37 -3.43 0.17 6.24
C ILE A 37 -2.59 -1.07 6.51
N SER A 38 -2.79 -2.10 5.72
CA SER A 38 -1.99 -3.32 5.82
C SER A 38 -1.59 -3.78 4.44
N GLY A 39 -0.49 -4.50 4.37
CA GLY A 39 0.00 -5.00 3.12
C GLY A 39 1.13 -5.97 3.34
N LEU A 40 1.53 -6.61 2.25
CA LEU A 40 2.56 -7.62 2.30
C LEU A 40 3.39 -7.55 1.02
N THR A 41 4.69 -7.62 1.18
CA THR A 41 5.60 -7.84 0.07
C THR A 41 6.39 -9.10 0.40
N LYS A 42 6.27 -10.11 -0.45
CA LYS A 42 7.05 -11.35 -0.33
C LYS A 42 7.94 -11.47 -1.54
N CYS A 43 9.16 -11.90 -1.31
CA CYS A 43 10.19 -11.93 -2.34
C CYS A 43 10.82 -13.31 -2.40
N VAL A 44 11.49 -13.56 -3.53
CA VAL A 44 12.22 -14.82 -3.72
C VAL A 44 13.43 -14.88 -2.79
N SER A 45 13.92 -16.10 -2.59
CA SER A 45 15.15 -16.34 -1.85
C SER A 45 16.30 -15.54 -2.47
N GLY A 46 17.14 -14.98 -1.61
CA GLY A 46 18.30 -14.20 -2.07
C GLY A 46 18.06 -12.70 -2.15
N VAL A 47 16.84 -12.25 -2.02
CA VAL A 47 16.54 -10.81 -1.97
C VAL A 47 17.09 -10.25 -0.67
N LYS A 48 17.72 -9.08 -0.75
CA LYS A 48 18.35 -8.42 0.41
C LYS A 48 17.45 -7.41 1.08
N LYS A 49 16.64 -6.67 0.30
CA LYS A 49 15.72 -5.65 0.80
C LYS A 49 14.34 -5.93 0.27
N CYS A 50 13.34 -5.82 1.14
CA CYS A 50 11.96 -6.14 0.80
C CYS A 50 11.03 -5.21 1.55
N GLY A 51 10.03 -4.68 0.86
CA GLY A 51 9.03 -3.81 1.49
C GLY A 51 8.37 -2.87 0.49
N PHE A 52 8.32 -1.59 0.86
CA PHE A 52 7.69 -0.54 0.06
C PHE A 52 8.63 0.65 -0.01
N THR A 53 8.75 1.28 -1.18
CA THR A 53 9.46 2.56 -1.25
C THR A 53 8.58 3.68 -0.74
N LYS A 54 7.26 3.57 -0.96
CA LYS A 54 6.32 4.55 -0.39
C LYS A 54 4.92 3.95 -0.33
N VAL A 55 4.15 4.49 0.58
CA VAL A 55 2.71 4.25 0.69
C VAL A 55 2.06 5.62 0.87
N VAL A 56 1.11 5.95 0.01
CA VAL A 56 0.46 7.25 0.00
C VAL A 56 -1.04 7.08 0.20
N VAL A 57 -1.58 7.79 1.17
CA VAL A 57 -3.03 7.89 1.33
C VAL A 57 -3.49 9.07 0.49
N MET A 58 -4.30 8.79 -0.52
CA MET A 58 -4.82 9.79 -1.44
C MET A 58 -6.25 10.12 -1.07
N ARG A 59 -6.64 11.37 -1.28
CA ARG A 59 -8.01 11.79 -1.00
C ARG A 59 -8.50 12.87 -1.95
N ARG A 60 -9.83 12.96 -2.04
CA ARG A 60 -10.49 14.09 -2.70
C ARG A 60 -11.85 14.28 -2.06
N LEU A 61 -12.37 15.50 -2.11
CA LEU A 61 -13.65 15.82 -1.48
C LEU A 61 -14.81 15.24 -2.26
N ASN A 62 -14.75 15.30 -3.59
CA ASN A 62 -15.74 14.69 -4.47
C ASN A 62 -15.14 14.54 -5.87
N ALA A 63 -15.94 14.02 -6.80
CA ALA A 63 -15.47 13.71 -8.15
C ALA A 63 -15.05 14.93 -8.96
N SER A 64 -15.40 16.13 -8.52
CA SER A 64 -15.00 17.37 -9.21
C SER A 64 -13.56 17.76 -8.94
N TYR A 65 -12.93 17.15 -7.94
CA TYR A 65 -11.56 17.46 -7.56
C TYR A 65 -10.63 16.36 -7.98
N THR A 66 -9.36 16.72 -8.23
CA THR A 66 -8.32 15.73 -8.46
C THR A 66 -7.90 15.12 -7.13
N TRP A 67 -7.38 13.90 -7.20
CA TRP A 67 -6.82 13.25 -6.02
C TRP A 67 -5.58 13.98 -5.56
N SER A 68 -5.41 14.11 -4.25
CA SER A 68 -4.24 14.73 -3.65
C SER A 68 -3.73 13.88 -2.50
N PRO A 69 -2.43 13.93 -2.22
CA PRO A 69 -1.87 13.15 -1.12
C PRO A 69 -2.28 13.74 0.22
N TYR A 70 -2.70 12.87 1.12
CA TYR A 70 -3.04 13.23 2.51
C TYR A 70 -1.93 12.84 3.47
N LYS A 71 -1.35 11.66 3.28
CA LYS A 71 -0.28 11.17 4.13
C LYS A 71 0.64 10.30 3.29
N THR A 72 1.94 10.51 3.42
CA THR A 72 2.94 9.74 2.70
C THR A 72 3.89 9.08 3.69
N TYR A 73 4.09 7.78 3.54
CA TYR A 73 5.10 7.02 4.26
C TYR A 73 6.17 6.61 3.26
N LYS A 74 7.44 6.77 3.62
CA LYS A 74 8.56 6.46 2.72
C LYS A 74 9.50 5.45 3.36
N ASP A 75 10.24 4.75 2.50
CA ASP A 75 11.33 3.87 2.91
C ASP A 75 10.88 2.80 3.91
N LEU A 76 9.75 2.17 3.58
CA LEU A 76 9.17 1.12 4.40
C LEU A 76 9.67 -0.23 3.90
N TYR A 77 10.96 -0.49 4.06
CA TYR A 77 11.55 -1.77 3.68
C TYR A 77 12.66 -2.12 4.65
N LYS A 78 12.99 -3.38 4.69
CA LYS A 78 14.00 -3.90 5.61
C LYS A 78 14.73 -5.05 4.96
N ASP A 79 15.80 -5.49 5.59
CA ASP A 79 16.53 -6.65 5.14
C ASP A 79 15.68 -7.90 5.30
N GLY A 80 15.68 -8.74 4.28
CA GLY A 80 14.93 -9.98 4.29
C GLY A 80 14.09 -10.18 3.06
N THR A 81 13.22 -11.19 3.10
CA THR A 81 12.39 -11.59 1.96
C THR A 81 10.90 -11.42 2.21
N THR A 82 10.51 -10.88 3.36
CA THR A 82 9.11 -10.66 3.69
C THR A 82 8.97 -9.35 4.47
N TYR A 83 8.02 -8.54 4.08
CA TYR A 83 7.71 -7.31 4.79
C TYR A 83 6.20 -7.19 4.99
N SER A 84 5.78 -7.04 6.23
CA SER A 84 4.39 -6.83 6.59
C SER A 84 4.18 -5.37 6.97
N LEU A 85 3.27 -4.71 6.27
CA LEU A 85 2.94 -3.31 6.50
C LEU A 85 1.76 -3.22 7.47
N SER A 86 1.85 -2.33 8.45
CA SER A 86 0.73 -2.01 9.32
C SER A 86 0.87 -0.56 9.77
N LYS A 87 -0.08 0.28 9.37
CA LYS A 87 -0.10 1.69 9.75
C LYS A 87 -1.53 2.08 10.11
N LYS A 88 -1.67 2.89 11.14
CA LYS A 88 -2.96 3.44 11.54
C LYS A 88 -2.89 4.95 11.51
N LEU A 89 -3.95 5.58 11.05
CA LEU A 89 -4.04 7.03 11.08
C LEU A 89 -5.50 7.46 11.16
N VAL A 90 -5.72 8.66 11.68
CA VAL A 90 -7.05 9.25 11.72
C VAL A 90 -7.25 10.05 10.44
N VAL A 91 -8.40 9.86 9.80
CA VAL A 91 -8.74 10.58 8.58
C VAL A 91 -10.01 11.40 8.81
N ASN A 92 -10.35 12.25 7.86
CA ASN A 92 -11.47 13.18 8.01
C ASN A 92 -12.73 12.62 7.38
N PRO A 93 -13.89 12.71 8.05
CA PRO A 93 -15.15 12.28 7.45
C PRO A 93 -15.53 13.19 6.29
N GLY A 94 -16.27 12.64 5.35
CA GLY A 94 -16.75 13.39 4.20
C GLY A 94 -15.85 13.37 2.98
N TRP A 95 -14.66 12.82 3.10
CA TRP A 95 -13.71 12.71 2.01
C TRP A 95 -13.66 11.30 1.46
N TYR A 96 -13.26 11.18 0.19
CA TYR A 96 -13.00 9.90 -0.44
C TYR A 96 -11.51 9.61 -0.32
N TYR A 97 -11.18 8.38 0.02
CA TYR A 97 -9.79 7.94 0.22
C TYR A 97 -9.50 6.68 -0.55
N TYR A 98 -8.26 6.55 -0.99
CA TYR A 98 -7.69 5.28 -1.40
C TYR A 98 -6.21 5.28 -1.06
N VAL A 99 -5.58 4.13 -1.09
CA VAL A 99 -4.19 3.99 -0.73
C VAL A 99 -3.43 3.43 -1.91
N GLU A 100 -2.28 4.02 -2.19
CA GLU A 100 -1.39 3.59 -3.26
C GLU A 100 -0.06 3.22 -2.63
N GLY A 101 0.52 2.10 -3.04
CA GLY A 101 1.79 1.65 -2.51
C GLY A 101 2.70 1.16 -3.61
N VAL A 102 4.00 1.39 -3.45
CA VAL A 102 5.01 0.88 -4.36
C VAL A 102 5.81 -0.18 -3.60
N HIS A 103 5.54 -1.44 -3.91
CA HIS A 103 6.27 -2.57 -3.37
C HIS A 103 7.68 -2.58 -3.93
N TYR A 104 8.64 -3.00 -3.15
CA TYR A 104 10.05 -2.89 -3.50
C TYR A 104 10.81 -4.14 -3.09
N ALA A 105 11.68 -4.59 -3.98
CA ALA A 105 12.62 -5.66 -3.72
C ALA A 105 13.95 -5.33 -4.35
N LYS A 106 15.02 -5.63 -3.63
CA LYS A 106 16.39 -5.43 -4.12
C LYS A 106 17.21 -6.66 -3.79
N LYS A 107 17.74 -7.29 -4.82
CA LYS A 107 18.63 -8.42 -4.65
C LYS A 107 20.08 -7.94 -4.57
N ASN A 108 20.45 -7.00 -5.45
CA ASN A 108 21.75 -6.35 -5.45
C ASN A 108 21.63 -5.04 -6.21
N ALA A 109 22.74 -4.33 -6.41
CA ALA A 109 22.71 -3.01 -7.02
C ALA A 109 22.14 -3.01 -8.45
N LEU A 110 22.20 -4.14 -9.14
CA LEU A 110 21.75 -4.26 -10.53
C LEU A 110 20.41 -4.97 -10.65
N SER A 111 19.83 -5.45 -9.56
CA SER A 111 18.62 -6.24 -9.63
C SER A 111 17.62 -5.74 -8.59
N THR A 112 16.66 -4.94 -9.05
CA THR A 112 15.60 -4.39 -8.22
C THR A 112 14.28 -4.56 -8.96
N GLN A 113 13.19 -4.53 -8.19
CA GLN A 113 11.85 -4.56 -8.77
C GLN A 113 10.93 -3.68 -7.95
N LYS A 114 9.99 -3.03 -8.64
CA LYS A 114 8.92 -2.25 -8.01
C LYS A 114 7.60 -2.65 -8.64
N ILE A 115 6.58 -2.79 -7.80
CA ILE A 115 5.22 -3.08 -8.24
C ILE A 115 4.31 -2.10 -7.52
N THR A 116 3.45 -1.42 -8.27
CA THR A 116 2.49 -0.48 -7.71
C THR A 116 1.16 -1.19 -7.44
N SER A 117 0.60 -0.96 -6.27
CA SER A 117 -0.72 -1.43 -5.88
C SER A 117 -1.60 -0.26 -5.51
N GLU A 118 -2.89 -0.35 -5.83
CA GLU A 118 -3.88 0.65 -5.43
C GLU A 118 -5.08 -0.06 -4.84
N THR A 119 -5.60 0.47 -3.75
CA THR A 119 -6.82 -0.05 -3.14
C THR A 119 -8.05 0.49 -3.84
N GLY A 120 -9.21 -0.06 -3.52
CA GLY A 120 -10.48 0.56 -3.88
C GLY A 120 -10.68 1.87 -3.13
N VAL A 121 -11.70 2.62 -3.55
CA VAL A 121 -12.03 3.94 -3.01
C VAL A 121 -13.14 3.80 -1.98
N LYS A 122 -13.00 4.52 -0.88
CA LYS A 122 -14.01 4.55 0.18
C LYS A 122 -14.26 5.98 0.63
N LYS A 123 -15.54 6.36 0.70
CA LYS A 123 -15.93 7.61 1.35
C LYS A 123 -16.06 7.37 2.85
N VAL A 124 -15.40 8.18 3.63
CA VAL A 124 -15.40 8.06 5.08
C VAL A 124 -16.54 8.83 5.72
#